data_400107b40f30a48ef6e52640eadecfe3
#
_entry.id   400107b40f30a48ef6e52640eadecfe3
#
_cell.length_a   1.000
_cell.length_b   1.000
_cell.length_c   1.000
_cell.angle_alpha   90.00
_cell.angle_beta   90.00
_cell.angle_gamma   90.00
#
_symmetry.space_group_name_H-M   'P 1'
#
loop_
_entity.id
_entity.type
_entity.pdbx_description
1 polymer ?
#
loop_
_entity_poly.entity_id
_entity_poly.type
_entity_poly.pdbx_seq_one_letter_code
_entity_poly.pdbx_strand_id
1 'polypeptide(L)'
;RHSLWMVPGVKEAKALSKLLQKHPVFEHFRVANVAGDGDEEVETADALKLVEKAIGPHPEETYSVTLSCGRLTTGVSVKPWTACFMLAGSYNTAASSYMQTIFRVQTPATIAGKMKTECFVFDFAPDRTLKVIAETVKISAKAGGTSGSDRTVLGEFLNFCPIIGFEGSRMQPYNTEKMLGQLKKAYVERVVRNGFEDGYLYSNELLK
;
A
#
# COMPACT_ATOMS: atom_id res chain seq x y z
N ARG A 1 -4.54 16.08 2.45
CA ARG A 1 -3.54 16.98 3.04
C ARG A 1 -2.40 16.24 3.73
N HIS A 2 -2.67 15.10 4.42
CA HIS A 2 -1.69 14.33 5.16
C HIS A 2 -1.56 12.94 4.55
N SER A 3 -0.33 12.51 4.29
CA SER A 3 -0.05 11.25 3.61
C SER A 3 1.06 10.44 4.28
N LEU A 4 0.93 9.12 4.20
CA LEU A 4 1.94 8.15 4.60
C LEU A 4 2.61 7.61 3.33
N TRP A 5 3.93 7.70 3.24
CA TRP A 5 4.72 7.23 2.12
C TRP A 5 5.64 6.09 2.56
N MET A 6 5.39 4.92 2.03
CA MET A 6 6.19 3.73 2.31
C MET A 6 7.36 3.66 1.35
N VAL A 7 8.55 3.82 1.87
CA VAL A 7 9.81 3.83 1.11
C VAL A 7 10.60 2.54 1.35
N PRO A 8 11.48 2.11 0.42
CA PRO A 8 12.17 0.82 0.52
C PRO A 8 13.19 0.75 1.66
N GLY A 9 13.75 1.87 2.09
CA GLY A 9 14.77 1.87 3.14
C GLY A 9 15.02 3.24 3.75
N VAL A 10 15.89 3.26 4.76
CA VAL A 10 16.24 4.47 5.53
C VAL A 10 17.02 5.47 4.67
N LYS A 11 17.94 4.97 3.83
CA LYS A 11 18.74 5.83 2.93
C LYS A 11 17.87 6.53 1.90
N GLU A 12 16.91 5.80 1.34
CA GLU A 12 15.92 6.30 0.38
C GLU A 12 14.99 7.32 1.05
N ALA A 13 14.54 7.05 2.29
CA ALA A 13 13.76 8.01 3.07
C ALA A 13 14.51 9.33 3.29
N LYS A 14 15.79 9.25 3.67
CA LYS A 14 16.64 10.43 3.88
C LYS A 14 16.85 11.23 2.59
N ALA A 15 17.12 10.54 1.48
CA ALA A 15 17.28 11.18 0.17
C ALA A 15 15.98 11.86 -0.29
N LEU A 16 14.86 11.13 -0.17
CA LEU A 16 13.54 11.65 -0.56
C LEU A 16 13.11 12.83 0.32
N SER A 17 13.36 12.77 1.62
CA SER A 17 13.08 13.90 2.54
C SER A 17 13.79 15.17 2.09
N LYS A 18 15.09 15.08 1.75
CA LYS A 18 15.87 16.23 1.26
C LYS A 18 15.36 16.75 -0.10
N LEU A 19 14.91 15.84 -0.97
CA LEU A 19 14.37 16.19 -2.27
C LEU A 19 13.02 16.94 -2.11
N LEU A 20 12.12 16.42 -1.30
CA LEU A 20 10.80 17.01 -1.06
C LEU A 20 10.91 18.42 -0.46
N GLN A 21 11.82 18.61 0.51
CA GLN A 21 12.04 19.93 1.13
C GLN A 21 12.55 21.00 0.17
N LYS A 22 13.15 20.60 -0.95
CA LYS A 22 13.69 21.52 -1.97
C LYS A 22 12.78 21.67 -3.18
N HIS A 23 11.78 20.80 -3.31
CA HIS A 23 10.94 20.76 -4.51
C HIS A 23 9.79 21.76 -4.40
N PRO A 24 9.60 22.65 -5.40
CA PRO A 24 8.59 23.72 -5.33
C PRO A 24 7.17 23.25 -5.01
N VAL A 25 6.77 22.08 -5.51
CA VAL A 25 5.43 21.51 -5.27
C VAL A 25 5.20 21.20 -3.79
N PHE A 26 6.28 20.88 -3.04
CA PHE A 26 6.22 20.44 -1.66
C PHE A 26 6.68 21.50 -0.66
N GLU A 27 6.91 22.74 -1.08
CA GLU A 27 7.42 23.80 -0.18
C GLU A 27 6.50 24.06 1.04
N HIS A 28 5.19 23.81 0.86
CA HIS A 28 4.19 23.96 1.93
C HIS A 28 3.98 22.69 2.76
N PHE A 29 4.65 21.60 2.39
CA PHE A 29 4.51 20.32 3.10
C PHE A 29 5.56 20.19 4.21
N ARG A 30 5.12 19.79 5.38
CA ARG A 30 6.00 19.40 6.47
C ARG A 30 6.36 17.93 6.31
N VAL A 31 7.65 17.63 6.19
CA VAL A 31 8.14 16.27 5.97
C VAL A 31 8.58 15.66 7.30
N ALA A 32 7.90 14.61 7.75
CA ALA A 32 8.29 13.80 8.90
C ALA A 32 8.99 12.52 8.40
N ASN A 33 10.31 12.43 8.55
CA ASN A 33 11.04 11.19 8.27
C ASN A 33 11.09 10.34 9.55
N VAL A 34 10.29 9.28 9.60
CA VAL A 34 10.24 8.32 10.71
C VAL A 34 10.96 7.03 10.42
N ALA A 35 11.60 6.90 9.26
CA ALA A 35 12.41 5.74 8.90
C ALA A 35 13.69 5.62 9.75
N GLY A 36 14.12 6.71 10.40
CA GLY A 36 15.35 6.79 11.17
C GLY A 36 16.53 7.32 10.37
N ASP A 37 17.69 7.47 11.04
CA ASP A 37 18.93 7.98 10.43
C ASP A 37 19.97 6.87 10.13
N GLY A 38 19.59 5.60 10.26
CA GLY A 38 20.43 4.45 9.89
C GLY A 38 20.89 3.62 11.10
N ASP A 39 21.48 4.19 12.11
CA ASP A 39 22.06 3.46 13.24
C ASP A 39 21.30 3.65 14.56
N GLU A 40 20.41 4.64 14.67
CA GLU A 40 19.58 4.86 15.84
C GLU A 40 18.17 4.29 15.63
N GLU A 41 17.78 3.37 16.50
CA GLU A 41 16.40 2.94 16.63
C GLU A 41 15.56 4.08 17.23
N VAL A 42 14.91 4.86 16.36
CA VAL A 42 13.87 5.81 16.82
C VAL A 42 12.72 4.99 17.40
N GLU A 43 12.43 5.15 18.67
CA GLU A 43 11.28 4.49 19.30
C GLU A 43 9.97 4.87 18.59
N THR A 44 8.99 3.95 18.61
CA THR A 44 7.68 4.20 17.98
C THR A 44 7.00 5.45 18.54
N ALA A 45 7.19 5.72 19.83
CA ALA A 45 6.66 6.92 20.50
C ALA A 45 7.26 8.22 19.94
N ASP A 46 8.56 8.24 19.65
CA ASP A 46 9.23 9.41 19.09
C ASP A 46 8.89 9.61 17.61
N ALA A 47 8.76 8.51 16.86
CA ALA A 47 8.24 8.55 15.50
C ALA A 47 6.84 9.17 15.44
N LEU A 48 5.95 8.82 16.39
CA LEU A 48 4.61 9.40 16.47
C LEU A 48 4.65 10.90 16.79
N LYS A 49 5.50 11.32 17.74
CA LYS A 49 5.69 12.75 18.06
C LYS A 49 6.14 13.56 16.84
N LEU A 50 7.04 13.01 16.01
CA LEU A 50 7.47 13.67 14.76
C LEU A 50 6.30 13.87 13.79
N VAL A 51 5.44 12.86 13.65
CA VAL A 51 4.25 12.95 12.80
C VAL A 51 3.27 13.98 13.35
N GLU A 52 2.96 13.93 14.64
CA GLU A 52 2.06 14.87 15.29
C GLU A 52 2.57 16.32 15.18
N LYS A 53 3.88 16.52 15.36
CA LYS A 53 4.51 17.83 15.14
C LYS A 53 4.37 18.33 13.69
N ALA A 54 4.51 17.43 12.72
CA ALA A 54 4.37 17.79 11.31
C ALA A 54 2.91 18.11 10.95
N ILE A 55 1.95 17.37 11.49
CA ILE A 55 0.53 17.62 11.29
C ILE A 55 0.10 18.90 12.02
N GLY A 56 0.53 19.06 13.28
CA GLY A 56 0.16 20.19 14.13
C GLY A 56 -1.25 20.07 14.71
N PRO A 57 -1.64 21.07 15.55
CA PRO A 57 -2.93 21.05 16.25
C PRO A 57 -4.15 21.29 15.32
N HIS A 58 -3.92 21.87 14.14
CA HIS A 58 -4.94 22.19 13.14
C HIS A 58 -4.66 21.45 11.83
N PRO A 59 -5.03 20.17 11.73
CA PRO A 59 -4.76 19.36 10.54
C PRO A 59 -5.40 19.90 9.26
N GLU A 60 -6.50 20.65 9.39
CA GLU A 60 -7.19 21.29 8.28
C GLU A 60 -6.41 22.44 7.64
N GLU A 61 -5.42 22.99 8.33
CA GLU A 61 -4.62 24.14 7.87
C GLU A 61 -3.25 23.74 7.35
N THR A 62 -2.83 22.49 7.58
CA THR A 62 -1.48 22.03 7.28
C THR A 62 -1.45 20.94 6.23
N TYR A 63 -0.27 20.70 5.66
CA TYR A 63 0.05 19.60 4.76
C TYR A 63 1.26 18.85 5.29
N SER A 64 1.22 17.52 5.30
CA SER A 64 2.37 16.73 5.72
C SER A 64 2.58 15.47 4.89
N VAL A 65 3.85 15.09 4.77
CA VAL A 65 4.30 13.82 4.23
C VAL A 65 5.05 13.10 5.33
N THR A 66 4.61 11.88 5.66
CA THR A 66 5.32 11.00 6.58
C THR A 66 6.05 9.94 5.77
N LEU A 67 7.38 9.88 5.88
CA LEU A 67 8.21 8.87 5.23
C LEU A 67 8.50 7.74 6.21
N SER A 68 8.16 6.51 5.85
CA SER A 68 8.42 5.30 6.66
C SER A 68 8.93 4.15 5.82
N CYS A 69 9.81 3.32 6.39
CA CYS A 69 10.25 2.05 5.81
C CYS A 69 9.81 0.83 6.64
N GLY A 70 8.61 0.88 7.23
CA GLY A 70 8.05 -0.19 8.08
C GLY A 70 7.58 0.26 9.45
N ARG A 71 8.02 1.41 9.94
CA ARG A 71 7.54 1.99 11.20
C ARG A 71 6.14 2.56 11.03
N LEU A 72 5.38 2.59 12.13
CA LEU A 72 4.00 3.08 12.19
C LEU A 72 3.01 2.30 11.30
N THR A 73 3.41 1.13 10.78
CA THR A 73 2.52 0.25 10.02
C THR A 73 1.61 -0.59 10.93
N THR A 74 2.03 -0.78 12.19
CA THR A 74 1.28 -1.51 13.21
C THR A 74 1.14 -0.68 14.49
N GLY A 75 0.08 -0.91 15.26
CA GLY A 75 -0.09 -0.36 16.61
C GLY A 75 -0.37 1.15 16.72
N VAL A 76 -0.39 1.90 15.61
CA VAL A 76 -0.54 3.36 15.62
C VAL A 76 -1.71 3.80 14.75
N SER A 77 -2.45 4.79 15.21
CA SER A 77 -3.57 5.39 14.46
C SER A 77 -3.36 6.89 14.31
N VAL A 78 -2.98 7.32 13.11
CA VAL A 78 -2.85 8.74 12.78
C VAL A 78 -4.09 9.16 11.98
N LYS A 79 -5.08 9.67 12.68
CA LYS A 79 -6.40 10.00 12.13
C LYS A 79 -6.38 10.93 10.91
N PRO A 80 -5.51 11.98 10.83
CA PRO A 80 -5.49 12.89 9.69
C PRO A 80 -4.93 12.30 8.39
N TRP A 81 -4.27 11.15 8.39
CA TRP A 81 -3.81 10.54 7.15
C TRP A 81 -4.98 10.18 6.23
N THR A 82 -4.95 10.68 5.00
CA THR A 82 -5.97 10.43 3.96
C THR A 82 -5.42 9.75 2.72
N ALA A 83 -4.11 9.66 2.59
CA ALA A 83 -3.47 8.98 1.46
C ALA A 83 -2.27 8.15 1.91
N CYS A 84 -2.10 6.97 1.27
CA CYS A 84 -0.93 6.12 1.39
C CYS A 84 -0.28 5.96 0.03
N PHE A 85 1.04 6.19 -0.05
CA PHE A 85 1.85 5.98 -1.24
C PHE A 85 2.81 4.82 -1.01
N MET A 86 2.61 3.73 -1.71
CA MET A 86 3.43 2.52 -1.62
C MET A 86 4.55 2.59 -2.66
N LEU A 87 5.63 3.33 -2.33
CA LEU A 87 6.79 3.54 -3.20
C LEU A 87 7.79 2.37 -3.14
N ALA A 88 7.77 1.60 -2.05
CA ALA A 88 8.61 0.41 -1.92
C ALA A 88 8.12 -0.69 -2.86
N GLY A 89 8.93 -1.06 -3.85
CA GLY A 89 8.61 -2.05 -4.87
C GLY A 89 8.96 -3.50 -4.48
N SER A 90 8.97 -3.88 -3.19
CA SER A 90 9.32 -5.24 -2.78
C SER A 90 8.24 -6.24 -3.16
N TYR A 91 8.59 -7.18 -4.04
CA TYR A 91 7.75 -8.33 -4.39
C TYR A 91 7.45 -9.24 -3.20
N ASN A 92 8.34 -9.26 -2.21
CA ASN A 92 8.23 -10.13 -1.02
C ASN A 92 7.41 -9.54 0.12
N THR A 93 6.71 -8.43 -0.09
CA THR A 93 5.80 -7.89 0.93
C THR A 93 4.66 -8.88 1.15
N ALA A 94 4.50 -9.37 2.39
CA ALA A 94 3.37 -10.21 2.75
C ALA A 94 2.05 -9.42 2.59
N ALA A 95 1.00 -10.07 2.07
CA ALA A 95 -0.30 -9.43 1.90
C ALA A 95 -0.85 -8.85 3.20
N SER A 96 -0.64 -9.54 4.34
CA SER A 96 -1.02 -9.04 5.66
C SER A 96 -0.35 -7.72 6.02
N SER A 97 0.97 -7.58 5.80
CA SER A 97 1.71 -6.34 6.06
C SER A 97 1.26 -5.21 5.13
N TYR A 98 0.97 -5.53 3.88
CA TYR A 98 0.42 -4.59 2.92
C TYR A 98 -0.94 -4.06 3.40
N MET A 99 -1.88 -4.96 3.72
CA MET A 99 -3.22 -4.60 4.19
C MET A 99 -3.16 -3.78 5.49
N GLN A 100 -2.32 -4.20 6.45
CA GLN A 100 -2.12 -3.44 7.68
C GLN A 100 -1.64 -2.01 7.42
N THR A 101 -0.78 -1.81 6.44
CA THR A 101 -0.27 -0.49 6.07
C THR A 101 -1.37 0.37 5.45
N ILE A 102 -2.10 -0.13 4.46
CA ILE A 102 -3.14 0.66 3.77
C ILE A 102 -4.31 0.97 4.69
N PHE A 103 -4.63 0.11 5.66
CA PHE A 103 -5.68 0.38 6.64
C PHE A 103 -5.37 1.57 7.57
N ARG A 104 -4.11 2.00 7.69
CA ARG A 104 -3.75 3.17 8.50
C ARG A 104 -4.42 4.46 8.02
N VAL A 105 -4.60 4.62 6.71
CA VAL A 105 -5.27 5.80 6.16
C VAL A 105 -6.79 5.70 6.22
N GLN A 106 -7.34 4.53 6.52
CA GLN A 106 -8.78 4.32 6.65
C GLN A 106 -9.33 4.62 8.05
N THR A 107 -8.46 4.95 9.01
CA THR A 107 -8.89 5.30 10.37
C THR A 107 -9.94 6.41 10.33
N PRO A 108 -11.14 6.21 10.88
CA PRO A 108 -12.18 7.24 10.90
C PRO A 108 -11.71 8.49 11.65
N ALA A 109 -12.08 9.66 11.13
CA ALA A 109 -11.75 10.94 11.74
C ALA A 109 -12.79 12.00 11.44
N THR A 110 -13.00 12.89 12.41
CA THR A 110 -13.68 14.17 12.19
C THR A 110 -12.67 15.28 12.40
N ILE A 111 -12.44 16.09 11.37
CA ILE A 111 -11.45 17.18 11.35
C ILE A 111 -12.21 18.47 11.03
N ALA A 112 -12.09 19.46 11.89
CA ALA A 112 -12.82 20.73 11.76
C ALA A 112 -14.34 20.54 11.52
N GLY A 113 -14.96 19.59 12.23
CA GLY A 113 -16.38 19.27 12.10
C GLY A 113 -16.79 18.48 10.85
N LYS A 114 -15.85 18.15 9.96
CA LYS A 114 -16.09 17.34 8.77
C LYS A 114 -15.58 15.92 8.95
N MET A 115 -16.45 14.95 8.68
CA MET A 115 -16.04 13.54 8.70
C MET A 115 -15.18 13.21 7.47
N LYS A 116 -14.12 12.43 7.69
CA LYS A 116 -13.30 11.87 6.61
C LYS A 116 -14.10 10.77 5.92
N THR A 117 -14.54 11.03 4.69
CA THR A 117 -15.36 10.11 3.88
C THR A 117 -14.53 9.31 2.89
N GLU A 118 -13.32 9.76 2.57
CA GLU A 118 -12.48 9.18 1.53
C GLU A 118 -11.04 9.03 2.00
N CYS A 119 -10.40 7.98 1.53
CA CYS A 119 -8.96 7.77 1.63
C CYS A 119 -8.46 7.12 0.34
N PHE A 120 -7.19 7.36 0.03
CA PHE A 120 -6.58 6.94 -1.23
C PHE A 120 -5.32 6.12 -0.98
N VAL A 121 -5.15 5.06 -1.76
CA VAL A 121 -3.91 4.28 -1.79
C VAL A 121 -3.35 4.32 -3.21
N PHE A 122 -2.11 4.76 -3.33
CA PHE A 122 -1.37 4.78 -4.59
C PHE A 122 -0.25 3.76 -4.50
N ASP A 123 -0.38 2.67 -5.25
CA ASP A 123 0.64 1.62 -5.33
C ASP A 123 1.38 1.70 -6.66
N PHE A 124 2.70 1.81 -6.60
CA PHE A 124 3.57 1.93 -7.77
C PHE A 124 4.25 0.61 -8.14
N ALA A 125 3.89 -0.49 -7.47
CA ALA A 125 4.39 -1.83 -7.77
C ALA A 125 3.25 -2.73 -8.28
N PRO A 126 3.01 -2.80 -9.59
CA PRO A 126 1.91 -3.57 -10.18
C PRO A 126 1.97 -5.06 -9.82
N ASP A 127 3.16 -5.65 -9.73
CA ASP A 127 3.33 -7.06 -9.37
C ASP A 127 2.85 -7.37 -7.94
N ARG A 128 3.06 -6.44 -7.01
CA ARG A 128 2.56 -6.55 -5.63
C ARG A 128 1.04 -6.48 -5.59
N THR A 129 0.46 -5.50 -6.27
CA THR A 129 -0.99 -5.33 -6.34
C THR A 129 -1.65 -6.58 -6.93
N LEU A 130 -1.10 -7.10 -8.02
CA LEU A 130 -1.57 -8.34 -8.64
C LEU A 130 -1.47 -9.54 -7.70
N LYS A 131 -0.38 -9.64 -6.91
CA LYS A 131 -0.23 -10.70 -5.90
C LYS A 131 -1.29 -10.62 -4.81
N VAL A 132 -1.52 -9.42 -4.25
CA VAL A 132 -2.54 -9.21 -3.21
C VAL A 132 -3.93 -9.55 -3.73
N ILE A 133 -4.26 -9.15 -4.96
CA ILE A 133 -5.52 -9.50 -5.61
C ILE A 133 -5.65 -11.02 -5.76
N ALA A 134 -4.61 -11.69 -6.25
CA ALA A 134 -4.62 -13.13 -6.42
C ALA A 134 -4.83 -13.88 -5.08
N GLU A 135 -4.18 -13.43 -4.02
CA GLU A 135 -4.36 -13.99 -2.68
C GLU A 135 -5.77 -13.73 -2.13
N THR A 136 -6.34 -12.56 -2.38
CA THR A 136 -7.70 -12.20 -1.97
C THR A 136 -8.75 -13.04 -2.71
N VAL A 137 -8.60 -13.20 -4.03
CA VAL A 137 -9.47 -14.05 -4.86
C VAL A 137 -9.42 -15.51 -4.41
N LYS A 138 -8.23 -16.02 -4.06
CA LYS A 138 -8.09 -17.38 -3.52
C LYS A 138 -8.81 -17.58 -2.19
N ILE A 139 -8.77 -16.59 -1.29
CA ILE A 139 -9.47 -16.65 -0.01
C ILE A 139 -10.97 -16.75 -0.25
N SER A 140 -11.50 -16.04 -1.23
CA SER A 140 -12.91 -16.09 -1.61
C SER A 140 -13.29 -17.37 -2.38
N ALA A 141 -12.41 -17.89 -3.23
CA ALA A 141 -12.60 -19.12 -4.01
C ALA A 141 -12.53 -20.41 -3.18
N LYS A 142 -12.08 -20.39 -1.93
CA LYS A 142 -12.14 -21.54 -1.00
C LYS A 142 -13.54 -22.14 -0.79
N ALA A 143 -14.57 -21.45 -1.25
CA ALA A 143 -15.95 -21.93 -1.26
C ALA A 143 -16.35 -22.79 -2.47
N GLY A 144 -15.40 -23.33 -3.24
CA GLY A 144 -15.70 -24.27 -4.33
C GLY A 144 -16.14 -23.64 -5.65
N GLY A 145 -15.74 -22.40 -5.91
CA GLY A 145 -16.16 -21.68 -7.12
C GLY A 145 -15.42 -22.09 -8.39
N THR A 146 -16.18 -22.25 -9.47
CA THR A 146 -15.71 -22.41 -10.84
C THR A 146 -15.11 -21.12 -11.39
N SER A 147 -14.37 -21.18 -12.51
CA SER A 147 -13.70 -20.04 -13.17
C SER A 147 -14.59 -18.79 -13.45
N GLY A 148 -15.92 -18.95 -13.44
CA GLY A 148 -16.88 -17.85 -13.53
C GLY A 148 -17.00 -17.03 -12.22
N SER A 149 -16.85 -17.69 -11.08
CA SER A 149 -16.83 -17.05 -9.76
C SER A 149 -15.61 -16.15 -9.59
N ASP A 150 -14.44 -16.57 -10.07
CA ASP A 150 -13.20 -15.78 -9.95
C ASP A 150 -13.28 -14.44 -10.71
N ARG A 151 -13.93 -14.44 -11.88
CA ARG A 151 -14.16 -13.21 -12.67
C ARG A 151 -15.11 -12.25 -11.96
N THR A 152 -16.15 -12.76 -11.34
CA THR A 152 -17.12 -11.95 -10.58
C THR A 152 -16.45 -11.33 -9.37
N VAL A 153 -15.75 -12.11 -8.57
CA VAL A 153 -15.03 -11.65 -7.37
C VAL A 153 -13.95 -10.62 -7.75
N LEU A 154 -13.20 -10.85 -8.84
CA LEU A 154 -12.22 -9.88 -9.32
C LEU A 154 -12.90 -8.60 -9.83
N GLY A 155 -14.02 -8.71 -10.54
CA GLY A 155 -14.80 -7.56 -11.00
C GLY A 155 -15.32 -6.72 -9.85
N GLU A 156 -15.86 -7.34 -8.81
CA GLU A 156 -16.30 -6.68 -7.59
C GLU A 156 -15.12 -5.99 -6.87
N PHE A 157 -13.99 -6.67 -6.73
CA PHE A 157 -12.78 -6.08 -6.13
C PHE A 157 -12.32 -4.84 -6.89
N LEU A 158 -12.33 -4.86 -8.23
CA LEU A 158 -11.92 -3.73 -9.06
C LEU A 158 -12.86 -2.53 -8.99
N ASN A 159 -14.12 -2.74 -8.63
CA ASN A 159 -15.04 -1.64 -8.35
C ASN A 159 -14.62 -0.84 -7.10
N PHE A 160 -14.00 -1.51 -6.12
CA PHE A 160 -13.51 -0.86 -4.88
C PHE A 160 -12.04 -0.43 -4.99
N CYS A 161 -11.26 -1.11 -5.80
CA CYS A 161 -9.83 -0.85 -6.00
C CYS A 161 -9.51 -0.71 -7.49
N PRO A 162 -9.88 0.40 -8.13
CA PRO A 162 -9.63 0.59 -9.56
C PRO A 162 -8.12 0.62 -9.82
N ILE A 163 -7.68 -0.22 -10.76
CA ILE A 163 -6.29 -0.21 -11.24
C ILE A 163 -6.22 0.69 -12.46
N ILE A 164 -5.35 1.69 -12.38
CA ILE A 164 -5.12 2.65 -13.45
C ILE A 164 -3.73 2.36 -14.03
N GLY A 165 -3.69 2.04 -15.32
CA GLY A 165 -2.46 1.91 -16.09
C GLY A 165 -2.08 3.21 -16.76
N PHE A 166 -0.78 3.45 -16.90
CA PHE A 166 -0.25 4.54 -17.74
C PHE A 166 0.20 3.95 -19.08
N GLU A 167 -0.32 4.50 -20.17
CA GLU A 167 0.16 4.22 -21.50
C GLU A 167 0.60 5.55 -22.14
N GLY A 168 1.92 5.76 -22.14
CA GLY A 168 2.50 7.08 -22.44
C GLY A 168 2.10 8.14 -21.40
N SER A 169 1.42 9.20 -21.83
CA SER A 169 0.91 10.27 -20.96
C SER A 169 -0.58 10.13 -20.62
N ARG A 170 -1.22 9.03 -21.02
CA ARG A 170 -2.65 8.80 -20.78
C ARG A 170 -2.88 7.82 -19.64
N MET A 171 -3.74 8.20 -18.71
CA MET A 171 -4.29 7.30 -17.70
C MET A 171 -5.45 6.51 -18.30
N GLN A 172 -5.43 5.19 -18.19
CA GLN A 172 -6.54 4.33 -18.62
C GLN A 172 -6.90 3.33 -17.51
N PRO A 173 -8.20 3.04 -17.31
CA PRO A 173 -8.60 1.93 -16.47
C PRO A 173 -8.01 0.63 -17.01
N TYR A 174 -7.45 -0.18 -16.14
CA TYR A 174 -6.85 -1.44 -16.54
C TYR A 174 -7.91 -2.47 -16.91
N ASN A 175 -7.76 -3.11 -18.05
CA ASN A 175 -8.72 -4.11 -18.52
C ASN A 175 -8.63 -5.39 -17.69
N THR A 176 -9.76 -5.86 -17.14
CA THR A 176 -9.87 -7.05 -16.29
C THR A 176 -9.33 -8.30 -16.97
N GLU A 177 -9.52 -8.46 -18.29
CA GLU A 177 -9.03 -9.61 -19.04
C GLU A 177 -7.50 -9.60 -19.22
N LYS A 178 -6.92 -8.42 -19.50
CA LYS A 178 -5.46 -8.25 -19.50
C LYS A 178 -4.87 -8.59 -18.14
N MET A 179 -5.53 -8.16 -17.07
CA MET A 179 -5.10 -8.43 -15.70
C MET A 179 -5.16 -9.92 -15.37
N LEU A 180 -6.25 -10.61 -15.70
CA LEU A 180 -6.35 -12.06 -15.53
C LEU A 180 -5.28 -12.81 -16.32
N GLY A 181 -4.99 -12.36 -17.55
CA GLY A 181 -3.90 -12.89 -18.36
C GLY A 181 -2.53 -12.74 -17.70
N GLN A 182 -2.24 -11.58 -17.13
CA GLN A 182 -0.98 -11.31 -16.41
C GLN A 182 -0.90 -12.10 -15.10
N LEU A 183 -2.00 -12.21 -14.34
CA LEU A 183 -2.08 -13.03 -13.14
C LEU A 183 -1.77 -14.49 -13.45
N LYS A 184 -2.36 -15.05 -14.52
CA LYS A 184 -2.08 -16.41 -14.97
C LYS A 184 -0.62 -16.58 -15.37
N LYS A 185 -0.04 -15.62 -16.10
CA LYS A 185 1.37 -15.65 -16.50
C LYS A 185 2.29 -15.59 -15.27
N ALA A 186 2.07 -14.69 -14.36
CA ALA A 186 2.84 -14.58 -13.12
C ALA A 186 2.74 -15.88 -12.27
N TYR A 187 1.58 -16.52 -12.29
CA TYR A 187 1.37 -17.81 -11.63
C TYR A 187 2.20 -18.92 -12.27
N VAL A 188 2.18 -19.02 -13.60
CA VAL A 188 2.97 -20.01 -14.35
C VAL A 188 4.47 -19.78 -14.15
N GLU A 189 4.94 -18.51 -14.22
CA GLU A 189 6.33 -18.16 -13.99
C GLU A 189 6.77 -18.53 -12.56
N ARG A 190 5.90 -18.35 -11.58
CA ARG A 190 6.17 -18.74 -10.20
C ARG A 190 6.28 -20.25 -10.04
N VAL A 191 5.37 -21.03 -10.65
CA VAL A 191 5.43 -22.52 -10.67
C VAL A 191 6.73 -23.00 -11.33
N VAL A 192 7.11 -22.39 -12.44
CA VAL A 192 8.34 -22.74 -13.15
C VAL A 192 9.59 -22.38 -12.34
N ARG A 193 9.57 -21.24 -11.62
CA ARG A 193 10.73 -20.79 -10.83
C ARG A 193 10.91 -21.53 -9.51
N ASN A 194 9.82 -21.83 -8.80
CA ASN A 194 9.85 -22.42 -7.46
C ASN A 194 9.59 -23.94 -7.47
N GLY A 195 9.27 -24.52 -8.64
CA GLY A 195 8.91 -25.93 -8.76
C GLY A 195 7.60 -26.26 -8.05
N PHE A 196 7.32 -27.56 -7.94
CA PHE A 196 6.13 -28.11 -7.27
C PHE A 196 6.21 -28.09 -5.73
N GLU A 197 7.30 -27.62 -5.15
CA GLU A 197 7.50 -27.55 -3.68
C GLU A 197 6.88 -26.31 -3.02
N ASP A 198 6.26 -25.42 -3.80
CA ASP A 198 5.55 -24.26 -3.24
C ASP A 198 4.29 -24.74 -2.51
N GLY A 199 4.31 -24.76 -1.18
CA GLY A 199 3.19 -25.17 -0.32
C GLY A 199 1.86 -24.43 -0.55
N TYR A 200 1.87 -23.38 -1.37
CA TYR A 200 0.66 -22.68 -1.84
C TYR A 200 -0.02 -23.39 -3.04
N LEU A 201 0.66 -24.32 -3.70
CA LEU A 201 0.11 -25.11 -4.81
C LEU A 201 -0.69 -26.31 -4.34
N TYR A 202 -0.44 -26.75 -3.12
CA TYR A 202 -1.14 -27.88 -2.52
C TYR A 202 -2.20 -27.38 -1.55
N SER A 203 -3.46 -27.71 -1.80
CA SER A 203 -4.49 -27.56 -0.80
C SER A 203 -4.19 -28.52 0.35
N ASN A 204 -4.20 -28.01 1.59
CA ASN A 204 -4.02 -28.86 2.79
C ASN A 204 -5.05 -29.98 2.92
N GLU A 205 -6.07 -30.02 2.05
CA GLU A 205 -7.10 -31.06 1.99
C GLU A 205 -6.65 -32.30 1.21
N LEU A 206 -5.59 -32.19 0.37
CA LEU A 206 -5.03 -33.34 -0.35
C LEU A 206 -3.94 -34.08 0.45
N LEU A 207 -3.58 -33.57 1.63
CA LEU A 207 -2.56 -34.14 2.51
C LEU A 207 -3.16 -34.77 3.78
N LYS A 208 -4.48 -35.00 3.83
CA LYS A 208 -5.16 -35.74 4.90
C LYS A 208 -5.55 -37.13 4.46
#